data_d1f377e102e445ff9fd37e6683e08853
#
_entry.id   d1f377e102e445ff9fd37e6683e08853
#
_cell.length_a   1.000
_cell.length_b   1.000
_cell.length_c   1.000
_cell.angle_alpha   90.00
_cell.angle_beta   90.00
_cell.angle_gamma   90.00
#
_symmetry.space_group_name_H-M   'P 1'
#
loop_
_entity.id
_entity.type
_entity.pdbx_description
1 polymer ?
#
loop_
_entity_poly.entity_id
_entity_poly.type
_entity_poly.pdbx_seq_one_letter_code
_entity_poly.pdbx_strand_id
1 'polypeptide(L)'
;MALRESGEDYLESIYVLSERQGIVRSIDVAEYLGVTKASVSKAMATLESNGYVEMGKRDVHLTERGLEVARQMWERHCFFVGLLEDAGVSAEVASQEGCHMEHCLSEESFEKLRAML
;
A
#
# COMPACT_ATOMS: atom_id res chain seq x y z
N MET A 1 -14.41 -10.22 -3.09
CA MET A 1 -13.27 -10.93 -2.51
C MET A 1 -12.32 -9.92 -1.88
N ALA A 2 -11.97 -10.12 -0.64
CA ALA A 2 -11.04 -9.24 0.06
C ALA A 2 -9.63 -9.38 -0.54
N LEU A 3 -8.94 -8.26 -0.69
CA LEU A 3 -7.55 -8.27 -1.09
C LEU A 3 -6.68 -8.90 0.00
N ARG A 4 -5.63 -9.58 -0.44
CA ARG A 4 -4.61 -10.06 0.47
C ARG A 4 -3.68 -8.90 0.84
N GLU A 5 -2.94 -9.05 1.93
CA GLU A 5 -1.95 -8.08 2.38
C GLU A 5 -0.99 -7.66 1.27
N SER A 6 -0.48 -8.62 0.50
CA SER A 6 0.43 -8.33 -0.60
C SER A 6 -0.22 -7.46 -1.68
N GLY A 7 -1.50 -7.70 -1.99
CA GLY A 7 -2.25 -6.89 -2.94
C GLY A 7 -2.40 -5.45 -2.46
N GLU A 8 -2.69 -5.28 -1.18
CA GLU A 8 -2.77 -3.96 -0.56
C GLU A 8 -1.43 -3.24 -0.58
N ASP A 9 -0.34 -3.96 -0.32
CA ASP A 9 1.02 -3.40 -0.39
C ASP A 9 1.36 -2.92 -1.80
N TYR A 10 0.99 -3.69 -2.83
CA TYR A 10 1.21 -3.29 -4.22
C TYR A 10 0.45 -2.00 -4.55
N LEU A 11 -0.82 -1.92 -4.16
CA LEU A 11 -1.63 -0.72 -4.42
C LEU A 11 -1.09 0.50 -3.68
N GLU A 12 -0.71 0.33 -2.43
CA GLU A 12 -0.13 1.39 -1.63
C GLU A 12 1.19 1.88 -2.24
N SER A 13 2.05 0.97 -2.71
CA SER A 13 3.33 1.33 -3.33
C SER A 13 3.13 2.15 -4.59
N ILE A 14 2.16 1.80 -5.42
CA ILE A 14 1.84 2.56 -6.63
C ILE A 14 1.38 3.96 -6.25
N TYR A 15 0.53 4.07 -5.23
CA TYR A 15 0.05 5.36 -4.75
C TYR A 15 1.19 6.26 -4.26
N VAL A 16 2.05 5.73 -3.39
CA VAL A 16 3.19 6.47 -2.84
C VAL A 16 4.13 6.91 -3.94
N LEU A 17 4.46 6.00 -4.87
CA LEU A 17 5.36 6.31 -5.98
C LEU A 17 4.76 7.34 -6.93
N SER A 18 3.45 7.26 -7.23
CA SER A 18 2.82 8.23 -8.11
C SER A 18 2.80 9.63 -7.49
N GLU A 19 2.67 9.75 -6.18
CA GLU A 19 2.76 11.03 -5.48
C GLU A 19 4.18 11.61 -5.50
N ARG A 20 5.19 10.74 -5.49
CA ARG A 20 6.60 11.18 -5.50
C ARG A 20 7.12 11.54 -6.88
N GLN A 21 6.77 10.75 -7.90
CA GLN A 21 7.42 10.84 -9.21
C GLN A 21 6.46 10.94 -10.39
N GLY A 22 5.16 10.83 -10.17
CA GLY A 22 4.15 10.87 -11.22
C GLY A 22 3.98 9.53 -11.91
N ILE A 23 4.76 9.27 -12.95
CA ILE A 23 4.65 8.01 -13.72
C ILE A 23 5.30 6.86 -12.95
N VAL A 24 4.57 5.76 -12.80
CA VAL A 24 5.04 4.57 -12.09
C VAL A 24 5.11 3.39 -13.07
N ARG A 25 6.23 2.70 -13.05
CA ARG A 25 6.46 1.50 -13.86
C ARG A 25 6.54 0.29 -12.94
N SER A 26 6.34 -0.89 -13.51
CA SER A 26 6.46 -2.15 -12.75
C SER A 26 7.85 -2.29 -12.09
N ILE A 27 8.90 -1.86 -12.76
CA ILE A 27 10.25 -1.90 -12.18
C ILE A 27 10.37 -1.02 -10.93
N ASP A 28 9.69 0.12 -10.91
CA ASP A 28 9.70 1.02 -9.76
C ASP A 28 9.06 0.35 -8.56
N VAL A 29 7.96 -0.36 -8.78
CA VAL A 29 7.27 -1.12 -7.73
C VAL A 29 8.16 -2.24 -7.20
N ALA A 30 8.83 -2.97 -8.10
CA ALA A 30 9.74 -4.05 -7.72
C ALA A 30 10.86 -3.53 -6.81
N GLU A 31 11.47 -2.42 -7.18
CA GLU A 31 12.54 -1.80 -6.41
C GLU A 31 12.05 -1.29 -5.05
N TYR A 32 10.90 -0.63 -5.05
CA TYR A 32 10.33 -0.06 -3.83
C TYR A 32 10.00 -1.14 -2.79
N LEU A 33 9.41 -2.24 -3.23
CA LEU A 33 9.01 -3.34 -2.34
C LEU A 33 10.09 -4.38 -2.12
N GLY A 34 11.18 -4.34 -2.89
CA GLY A 34 12.25 -5.33 -2.78
C GLY A 34 11.83 -6.72 -3.26
N VAL A 35 11.01 -6.77 -4.29
CA VAL A 35 10.52 -8.03 -4.88
C VAL A 35 10.99 -8.17 -6.32
N THR A 36 10.80 -9.35 -6.90
CA THR A 36 11.23 -9.62 -8.28
C THR A 36 10.26 -9.02 -9.30
N LYS A 37 10.76 -8.75 -10.50
CA LYS A 37 9.93 -8.31 -11.64
C LYS A 37 8.84 -9.33 -11.94
N ALA A 38 9.16 -10.62 -11.85
CA ALA A 38 8.19 -11.68 -12.10
C ALA A 38 7.04 -11.64 -11.10
N SER A 39 7.35 -11.40 -9.82
CA SER A 39 6.33 -11.24 -8.77
C SER A 39 5.42 -10.05 -9.04
N VAL A 40 6.00 -8.92 -9.46
CA VAL A 40 5.23 -7.72 -9.78
C VAL A 40 4.33 -7.97 -10.98
N SER A 41 4.86 -8.57 -12.05
CA SER A 41 4.07 -8.86 -13.26
C SER A 41 2.85 -9.73 -12.93
N LYS A 42 3.07 -10.76 -12.14
CA LYS A 42 1.98 -11.66 -11.72
C LYS A 42 0.94 -10.93 -10.88
N ALA A 43 1.40 -10.13 -9.93
CA ALA A 43 0.53 -9.35 -9.07
C ALA A 43 -0.28 -8.32 -9.87
N MET A 44 0.36 -7.62 -10.80
CA MET A 44 -0.32 -6.61 -11.62
C MET A 44 -1.40 -7.25 -12.50
N ALA A 45 -1.12 -8.42 -13.06
CA ALA A 45 -2.12 -9.14 -13.87
C ALA A 45 -3.36 -9.48 -13.04
N THR A 46 -3.16 -9.95 -11.81
CA THR A 46 -4.26 -10.26 -10.90
C THR A 46 -5.03 -9.01 -10.49
N LEU A 47 -4.32 -7.94 -10.15
CA LEU A 47 -4.95 -6.68 -9.75
C LEU A 47 -5.71 -6.03 -10.90
N GLU A 48 -5.18 -6.10 -12.12
CA GLU A 48 -5.88 -5.59 -13.30
C GLU A 48 -7.14 -6.39 -13.57
N SER A 49 -7.05 -7.71 -13.48
CA SER A 49 -8.19 -8.61 -13.65
C SER A 49 -9.32 -8.30 -12.65
N ASN A 50 -8.98 -7.85 -11.46
CA ASN A 50 -9.96 -7.52 -10.41
C ASN A 50 -10.35 -6.03 -10.39
N GLY A 51 -9.87 -5.24 -11.33
CA GLY A 51 -10.28 -3.85 -11.49
C GLY A 51 -9.60 -2.84 -10.57
N TYR A 52 -8.45 -3.18 -10.01
CA TYR A 52 -7.72 -2.28 -9.13
C TYR A 52 -6.65 -1.45 -9.82
N VAL A 53 -6.10 -1.94 -10.91
CA VAL A 53 -5.08 -1.22 -11.70
C VAL A 53 -5.39 -1.33 -13.18
N GLU A 54 -4.81 -0.41 -13.96
CA GLU A 54 -4.79 -0.47 -15.42
C GLU A 54 -3.34 -0.43 -15.87
N MET A 55 -2.98 -1.37 -16.73
CA MET A 55 -1.63 -1.45 -17.30
C MET A 55 -1.57 -0.68 -18.60
N GLY A 56 -0.72 0.35 -18.66
CA GLY A 56 -0.40 1.04 -19.89
C GLY A 56 0.76 0.34 -20.61
N LYS A 57 1.28 0.96 -21.65
CA LYS A 57 2.42 0.39 -22.42
C LYS A 57 3.68 0.27 -21.56
N ARG A 58 3.91 1.23 -20.68
CA ARG A 58 5.12 1.28 -19.85
C ARG A 58 4.86 1.66 -18.41
N ASP A 59 3.61 1.89 -18.05
CA ASP A 59 3.25 2.40 -16.75
C ASP A 59 2.06 1.64 -16.18
N VAL A 60 1.83 1.83 -14.89
CA VAL A 60 0.71 1.26 -14.19
C VAL A 60 -0.06 2.41 -13.52
N HIS A 61 -1.38 2.35 -13.60
CA HIS A 61 -2.27 3.35 -13.00
C HIS A 61 -3.23 2.66 -12.04
N LEU A 62 -3.53 3.35 -10.94
CA LEU A 62 -4.60 2.93 -10.06
C LEU A 62 -5.94 3.33 -10.68
N THR A 63 -6.91 2.43 -10.62
CA THR A 63 -8.30 2.77 -10.91
C THR A 63 -8.86 3.51 -9.69
N GLU A 64 -10.09 4.05 -9.78
CA GLU A 64 -10.77 4.62 -8.62
C GLU A 64 -10.81 3.65 -7.45
N ARG A 65 -11.13 2.39 -7.74
CA ARG A 65 -11.20 1.33 -6.74
C ARG A 65 -9.85 1.07 -6.10
N GLY A 66 -8.80 1.00 -6.92
CA GLY A 66 -7.44 0.81 -6.41
C GLY A 66 -6.94 1.99 -5.60
N LEU A 67 -7.26 3.20 -6.03
CA LEU A 67 -6.88 4.42 -5.32
C LEU A 67 -7.52 4.49 -3.93
N GLU A 68 -8.77 4.10 -3.82
CA GLU A 68 -9.47 4.09 -2.53
C GLU A 68 -8.79 3.15 -1.55
N VAL A 69 -8.48 1.92 -1.99
CA VAL A 69 -7.76 0.95 -1.15
C VAL A 69 -6.38 1.48 -0.76
N ALA A 70 -5.65 2.02 -1.71
CA ALA A 70 -4.30 2.54 -1.47
C ALA A 70 -4.31 3.69 -0.47
N ARG A 71 -5.25 4.60 -0.57
CA ARG A 71 -5.40 5.72 0.37
C ARG A 71 -5.68 5.23 1.79
N GLN A 72 -6.57 4.26 1.92
CA GLN A 72 -6.90 3.69 3.22
C GLN A 72 -5.68 3.04 3.86
N MET A 73 -4.92 2.29 3.08
CA MET A 73 -3.70 1.65 3.57
C MET A 73 -2.65 2.68 3.97
N TRP A 74 -2.45 3.70 3.14
CA TRP A 74 -1.49 4.77 3.45
C TRP A 74 -1.88 5.54 4.72
N GLU A 75 -3.17 5.83 4.89
CA GLU A 75 -3.69 6.49 6.08
C GLU A 75 -3.40 5.67 7.34
N ARG A 76 -3.65 4.36 7.27
CA ARG A 76 -3.34 3.45 8.38
C ARG A 76 -1.84 3.39 8.65
N HIS A 77 -1.04 3.31 7.60
CA HIS A 77 0.41 3.30 7.71
C HIS A 77 0.91 4.52 8.49
N CYS A 78 0.50 5.71 8.07
CA CYS A 78 0.91 6.95 8.73
C CYS A 78 0.46 7.00 10.19
N PHE A 79 -0.76 6.53 10.47
CA PHE A 79 -1.30 6.50 11.83
C PHE A 79 -0.46 5.60 12.74
N PHE A 80 -0.20 4.37 12.34
CA PHE A 80 0.53 3.42 13.18
C PHE A 80 2.01 3.76 13.30
N VAL A 81 2.63 4.21 12.22
CA VAL A 81 4.03 4.66 12.28
C VAL A 81 4.16 5.84 13.23
N GLY A 82 3.27 6.84 13.12
CA GLY A 82 3.26 7.99 14.01
C GLY A 82 3.05 7.61 15.46
N LEU A 83 2.13 6.69 15.72
CA LEU A 83 1.83 6.22 17.06
C LEU A 83 3.05 5.54 17.70
N LEU A 84 3.72 4.68 16.94
CA LEU A 84 4.91 3.98 17.43
C LEU A 84 6.07 4.96 17.67
N GLU A 85 6.27 5.91 16.78
CA GLU A 85 7.32 6.93 16.94
C GLU A 85 7.04 7.79 18.17
N ASP A 86 5.80 8.17 18.39
CA ASP A 86 5.39 8.94 19.58
C ASP A 86 5.64 8.16 20.87
N ALA A 87 5.54 6.85 20.80
CA ALA A 87 5.84 5.96 21.93
C ALA A 87 7.35 5.76 22.16
N GLY A 88 8.19 6.31 21.29
CA GLY A 88 9.63 6.21 21.40
C GLY A 88 10.29 5.10 20.56
N VAL A 89 9.52 4.47 19.68
CA VAL A 89 10.04 3.45 18.76
C VAL A 89 10.85 4.15 17.67
N SER A 90 11.99 3.58 17.27
CA SER A 90 12.82 4.18 16.22
C SER A 90 12.05 4.25 14.89
N ALA A 91 12.40 5.23 14.06
CA ALA A 91 11.72 5.42 12.77
C ALA A 91 11.80 4.17 11.89
N GLU A 92 12.93 3.46 11.90
CA GLU A 92 13.12 2.25 11.11
C GLU A 92 12.19 1.13 11.57
N VAL A 93 12.14 0.85 12.88
CA VAL A 93 11.28 -0.19 13.45
C VAL A 93 9.80 0.20 13.30
N ALA A 94 9.47 1.47 13.56
CA ALA A 94 8.11 1.98 13.42
C ALA A 94 7.59 1.79 12.00
N SER A 95 8.43 2.05 11.00
CA SER A 95 8.06 1.86 9.60
C SER A 95 7.77 0.39 9.28
N GLN A 96 8.61 -0.51 9.74
CA GLN A 96 8.44 -1.95 9.52
C GLN A 96 7.20 -2.49 10.22
N GLU A 97 7.06 -2.20 11.51
CA GLU A 97 5.94 -2.71 12.30
C GLU A 97 4.62 -2.06 11.92
N GLY A 98 4.62 -0.76 11.65
CA GLY A 98 3.45 -0.06 11.17
C GLY A 98 2.90 -0.64 9.88
N CYS A 99 3.80 -1.06 8.99
CA CYS A 99 3.42 -1.71 7.74
C CYS A 99 2.66 -3.03 7.99
N HIS A 100 3.05 -3.79 9.00
CA HIS A 100 2.31 -5.01 9.37
C HIS A 100 0.98 -4.68 10.04
N MET A 101 0.97 -3.71 10.93
CA MET A 101 -0.22 -3.34 11.71
C MET A 101 -1.37 -2.85 10.83
N GLU A 102 -1.06 -2.16 9.74
CA GLU A 102 -2.08 -1.58 8.87
C GLU A 102 -3.02 -2.60 8.22
N HIS A 103 -2.56 -3.84 8.08
CA HIS A 103 -3.34 -4.90 7.44
C HIS A 103 -4.13 -5.76 8.42
N CYS A 104 -3.95 -5.56 9.71
CA CYS A 104 -4.50 -6.46 10.74
C CYS A 104 -5.91 -6.12 11.19
N LEU A 105 -6.41 -4.93 10.85
CA LEU A 105 -7.66 -4.40 11.37
C LEU A 105 -8.73 -4.25 10.31
N SER A 106 -9.99 -4.48 10.71
CA SER A 106 -11.12 -4.09 9.90
C SER A 106 -11.20 -2.56 9.86
N GLU A 107 -11.96 -2.03 8.90
CA GLU A 107 -12.20 -0.59 8.82
C GLU A 107 -12.88 -0.09 10.10
N GLU A 108 -13.86 -0.84 10.60
CA GLU A 108 -14.56 -0.49 11.83
C GLU A 108 -13.60 -0.39 13.03
N SER A 109 -12.75 -1.39 13.21
CA SER A 109 -11.80 -1.39 14.31
C SER A 109 -10.81 -0.25 14.20
N PHE A 110 -10.32 0.03 13.01
CA PHE A 110 -9.39 1.13 12.77
C PHE A 110 -10.04 2.48 13.09
N GLU A 111 -11.25 2.72 12.61
CA GLU A 111 -11.96 3.99 12.85
C GLU A 111 -12.22 4.22 14.34
N LYS A 112 -12.61 3.19 15.06
CA LYS A 112 -12.85 3.28 16.50
C LYS A 112 -11.55 3.54 17.28
N LEU A 113 -10.49 2.86 16.90
CA LEU A 113 -9.18 3.05 17.51
C LEU A 113 -8.65 4.46 17.26
N ARG A 114 -8.75 4.92 16.03
CA ARG A 114 -8.31 6.27 15.65
C ARG A 114 -9.08 7.34 16.40
N ALA A 115 -10.37 7.19 16.56
CA ALA A 115 -11.22 8.15 17.29
C ALA A 115 -10.84 8.26 18.77
N MET A 116 -10.30 7.19 19.33
CA MET A 116 -9.91 7.12 20.73
C MET A 116 -8.54 7.74 21.01
N LEU A 117 -7.68 7.71 20.02
CA LEU A 117 -6.30 8.21 20.10
C LEU A 117 -6.13 9.53 19.37
#